data_1fbec6c72bd150f7dc01e8246e3f12b2
#
_entry.id   1fbec6c72bd150f7dc01e8246e3f12b2
#
_cell.length_a   1.000
_cell.length_b   1.000
_cell.length_c   1.000
_cell.angle_alpha   90.00
_cell.angle_beta   90.00
_cell.angle_gamma   90.00
#
_symmetry.space_group_name_H-M   'P 1'
#
loop_
_entity.id
_entity.type
_entity.pdbx_description
1 polymer ?
#
loop_
_entity_poly.entity_id
_entity_poly.type
_entity_poly.pdbx_seq_one_letter_code
_entity_poly.pdbx_strand_id
1 'polypeptide(L)'
;MKSYKTILSEQVVVNGDIRSENSNIDNNLISEKIIKDLEKMVFEYPNFNYDIKTTYQGQHSWVYSLITEKIFLDHKIALNNYTTWSNVEGLNEISVKRNNIDLNKIEGNPHYTLVYIVKAGKNPGEFMLNYDTQHQKQLYYKFPIQEGNFYLFNSNIDYYLSKNFDEENRIYMTWTCHKR
;
A
#
# COMPACT_ATOMS: atom_id res chain seq x y z
N MET A 1 -15.56 -12.37 -4.75
CA MET A 1 -14.11 -12.00 -4.79
C MET A 1 -13.30 -13.11 -4.16
N LYS A 2 -12.17 -13.45 -4.75
CA LYS A 2 -11.22 -14.36 -4.10
C LYS A 2 -10.05 -13.52 -3.59
N SER A 3 -9.82 -13.52 -2.29
CA SER A 3 -8.54 -13.10 -1.74
C SER A 3 -7.65 -14.32 -1.55
N TYR A 4 -6.37 -14.14 -1.77
CA TYR A 4 -5.39 -15.22 -1.71
C TYR A 4 -4.44 -14.97 -0.54
N LYS A 5 -4.13 -16.04 0.20
CA LYS A 5 -3.12 -16.07 1.24
C LYS A 5 -1.97 -16.92 0.77
N THR A 6 -0.79 -16.33 0.68
CA THR A 6 0.45 -17.03 0.35
C THR A 6 1.37 -17.00 1.57
N ILE A 7 1.97 -18.11 1.92
CA ILE A 7 2.95 -18.20 2.99
C ILE A 7 4.32 -18.30 2.33
N LEU A 8 5.15 -17.30 2.55
CA LEU A 8 6.51 -17.20 2.04
C LEU A 8 7.46 -17.31 3.24
N SER A 9 8.09 -18.45 3.45
CA SER A 9 9.13 -18.58 4.47
C SER A 9 8.69 -18.04 5.85
N GLU A 10 7.54 -18.48 6.38
CA GLU A 10 6.90 -18.01 7.61
C GLU A 10 6.21 -16.62 7.51
N GLN A 11 6.30 -15.96 6.39
CA GLN A 11 5.68 -14.65 6.17
C GLN A 11 4.32 -14.80 5.47
N VAL A 12 3.37 -13.98 5.88
CA VAL A 12 2.03 -13.99 5.32
C VAL A 12 1.92 -12.88 4.28
N VAL A 13 1.43 -13.22 3.09
CA VAL A 13 1.00 -12.27 2.07
C VAL A 13 -0.45 -12.57 1.72
N VAL A 14 -1.32 -11.58 1.90
CA VAL A 14 -2.72 -11.63 1.46
C VAL A 14 -2.93 -10.58 0.40
N ASN A 15 -3.48 -10.96 -0.74
CA ASN A 15 -3.81 -10.04 -1.82
C ASN A 15 -5.20 -10.32 -2.38
N GLY A 16 -5.83 -9.31 -2.93
CA GLY A 16 -7.16 -9.41 -3.54
C GLY A 16 -7.56 -8.13 -4.25
N ASP A 17 -8.75 -8.17 -4.88
CA ASP A 17 -9.39 -7.01 -5.49
C ASP A 17 -10.72 -6.74 -4.76
N ILE A 18 -10.89 -5.54 -4.21
CA ILE A 18 -12.08 -5.18 -3.45
C ILE A 18 -13.24 -4.66 -4.33
N ARG A 19 -12.96 -4.21 -5.56
CA ARG A 19 -14.00 -3.66 -6.46
C ARG A 19 -15.03 -4.69 -6.90
N SER A 20 -14.63 -5.93 -7.01
CA SER A 20 -15.53 -7.00 -7.49
C SER A 20 -16.71 -7.26 -6.58
N GLU A 21 -16.68 -6.83 -5.32
CA GLU A 21 -17.76 -6.99 -4.35
C GLU A 21 -18.39 -5.66 -3.90
N ASN A 22 -17.69 -4.55 -4.07
CA ASN A 22 -18.15 -3.23 -3.65
C ASN A 22 -18.11 -2.24 -4.82
N SER A 23 -19.16 -2.23 -5.64
CA SER A 23 -19.33 -1.26 -6.73
C SER A 23 -19.44 0.20 -6.24
N ASN A 24 -19.56 0.42 -4.92
CA ASN A 24 -19.70 1.74 -4.32
C ASN A 24 -18.35 2.41 -4.02
N ILE A 25 -17.23 1.75 -4.29
CA ILE A 25 -15.91 2.37 -4.11
C ILE A 25 -15.62 3.22 -5.34
N ASP A 26 -15.78 4.54 -5.19
CA ASP A 26 -15.39 5.51 -6.21
C ASP A 26 -13.91 5.90 -6.07
N ASN A 27 -13.06 5.15 -6.76
CA ASN A 27 -11.63 5.41 -6.78
C ASN A 27 -11.27 6.76 -7.41
N ASN A 28 -12.08 7.29 -8.33
CA ASN A 28 -11.85 8.60 -8.91
C ASN A 28 -12.03 9.69 -7.86
N LEU A 29 -13.12 9.63 -7.09
CA LEU A 29 -13.36 10.57 -5.99
C LEU A 29 -12.25 10.52 -4.93
N ILE A 30 -11.77 9.32 -4.59
CA ILE A 30 -10.66 9.14 -3.65
C ILE A 30 -9.38 9.75 -4.22
N SER A 31 -9.06 9.52 -5.49
CA SER A 31 -7.87 10.03 -6.14
C SER A 31 -7.86 11.55 -6.24
N GLU A 32 -8.98 12.16 -6.63
CA GLU A 32 -9.14 13.62 -6.68
C GLU A 32 -8.91 14.26 -5.31
N LYS A 33 -9.43 13.64 -4.26
CA LYS A 33 -9.24 14.15 -2.92
C LYS A 33 -7.79 14.05 -2.46
N ILE A 34 -7.10 12.94 -2.74
CA ILE A 34 -5.68 12.78 -2.44
C ILE A 34 -4.84 13.86 -3.14
N ILE A 35 -5.12 14.13 -4.43
CA ILE A 35 -4.43 15.16 -5.20
C ILE A 35 -4.66 16.55 -4.58
N LYS A 36 -5.90 16.92 -4.27
CA LYS A 36 -6.22 18.20 -3.62
C LYS A 36 -5.53 18.37 -2.28
N ASP A 37 -5.46 17.33 -1.49
CA ASP A 37 -4.77 17.36 -0.20
C ASP A 37 -3.26 17.54 -0.36
N LEU A 38 -2.66 16.95 -1.40
CA LEU A 38 -1.26 17.19 -1.77
C LEU A 38 -1.03 18.64 -2.20
N GLU A 39 -1.86 19.17 -3.08
CA GLU A 39 -1.77 20.56 -3.55
C GLU A 39 -1.84 21.55 -2.38
N LYS A 40 -2.74 21.29 -1.42
CA LYS A 40 -2.85 22.08 -0.21
C LYS A 40 -1.58 22.01 0.65
N MET A 41 -1.01 20.82 0.83
CA MET A 41 0.24 20.64 1.57
C MET A 41 1.40 21.40 0.91
N VAL A 42 1.52 21.34 -0.41
CA VAL A 42 2.52 22.11 -1.18
C VAL A 42 2.37 23.61 -0.93
N PHE A 43 1.15 24.10 -0.91
CA PHE A 43 0.87 25.52 -0.67
C PHE A 43 1.20 25.95 0.78
N GLU A 44 0.85 25.12 1.77
CA GLU A 44 1.06 25.44 3.20
C GLU A 44 2.52 25.30 3.64
N TYR A 45 3.28 24.42 3.00
CA TYR A 45 4.66 24.10 3.37
C TYR A 45 5.65 24.14 2.18
N PRO A 46 5.90 25.32 1.57
CA PRO A 46 6.66 25.43 0.33
C PRO A 46 8.15 25.02 0.46
N ASN A 47 8.68 24.94 1.66
CA ASN A 47 10.08 24.54 1.93
C ASN A 47 10.25 23.06 2.30
N PHE A 48 9.17 22.28 2.27
CA PHE A 48 9.25 20.85 2.51
C PHE A 48 9.85 20.16 1.28
N ASN A 49 10.84 19.29 1.47
CA ASN A 49 11.48 18.59 0.36
C ASN A 49 10.50 17.55 -0.23
N TYR A 50 9.94 17.84 -1.41
CA TYR A 50 8.84 17.12 -2.04
C TYR A 50 9.24 15.87 -2.83
N ASP A 51 10.38 15.26 -2.56
CA ASP A 51 10.75 13.97 -3.16
C ASP A 51 9.77 12.84 -2.84
N ILE A 52 8.86 13.09 -1.88
CA ILE A 52 7.81 12.14 -1.51
C ILE A 52 6.46 12.86 -1.59
N LYS A 53 5.72 12.66 -2.67
CA LYS A 53 4.33 13.10 -2.82
C LYS A 53 3.42 12.25 -1.91
N THR A 54 3.52 12.49 -0.61
CA THR A 54 2.87 11.69 0.43
C THR A 54 2.01 12.57 1.31
N THR A 55 0.77 12.20 1.52
CA THR A 55 -0.14 12.85 2.47
C THR A 55 -0.44 11.96 3.65
N TYR A 56 -0.42 12.52 4.86
CA TYR A 56 -0.90 11.83 6.05
C TYR A 56 -2.41 12.01 6.18
N GLN A 57 -3.18 10.90 6.21
CA GLN A 57 -4.62 11.05 6.35
C GLN A 57 -5.35 9.87 6.97
N GLY A 58 -6.20 10.19 7.94
CA GLY A 58 -7.27 9.32 8.41
C GLY A 58 -8.57 9.40 7.58
N GLN A 59 -8.58 10.11 6.45
CA GLN A 59 -9.81 10.50 5.75
C GLN A 59 -10.51 9.37 4.97
N HIS A 60 -9.82 8.27 4.72
CA HIS A 60 -10.38 7.12 4.00
C HIS A 60 -10.46 5.86 4.88
N SER A 61 -10.73 6.05 6.17
CA SER A 61 -10.83 4.95 7.13
C SER A 61 -11.88 3.89 6.74
N TRP A 62 -12.91 4.28 6.00
CA TRP A 62 -13.92 3.36 5.50
C TRP A 62 -13.37 2.35 4.47
N VAL A 63 -12.43 2.75 3.60
CA VAL A 63 -11.75 1.83 2.66
C VAL A 63 -10.93 0.82 3.45
N TYR A 64 -10.18 1.29 4.46
CA TYR A 64 -9.45 0.43 5.36
C TYR A 64 -10.37 -0.59 6.03
N SER A 65 -11.51 -0.15 6.56
CA SER A 65 -12.47 -1.03 7.25
C SER A 65 -12.99 -2.12 6.33
N LEU A 66 -13.37 -1.79 5.09
CA LEU A 66 -13.85 -2.77 4.10
C LEU A 66 -12.78 -3.84 3.79
N ILE A 67 -11.54 -3.41 3.56
CA ILE A 67 -10.45 -4.34 3.25
C ILE A 67 -10.16 -5.24 4.46
N THR A 68 -10.06 -4.66 5.65
CA THR A 68 -9.71 -5.42 6.87
C THR A 68 -10.81 -6.36 7.32
N GLU A 69 -12.09 -5.99 7.13
CA GLU A 69 -13.23 -6.88 7.32
C GLU A 69 -13.12 -8.10 6.41
N LYS A 70 -12.84 -7.88 5.12
CA LYS A 70 -12.64 -8.96 4.15
C LYS A 70 -11.47 -9.88 4.54
N ILE A 71 -10.34 -9.31 4.91
CA ILE A 71 -9.17 -10.05 5.37
C ILE A 71 -9.53 -10.89 6.61
N PHE A 72 -10.29 -10.31 7.56
CA PHE A 72 -10.74 -11.04 8.73
C PHE A 72 -11.67 -12.19 8.41
N LEU A 73 -12.66 -11.97 7.54
CA LEU A 73 -13.62 -13.01 7.15
C LEU A 73 -12.94 -14.19 6.46
N ASP A 74 -12.02 -13.91 5.53
CA ASP A 74 -11.38 -14.94 4.71
C ASP A 74 -10.21 -15.62 5.41
N HIS A 75 -9.42 -14.88 6.18
CA HIS A 75 -8.11 -15.34 6.67
C HIS A 75 -7.95 -15.31 8.21
N LYS A 76 -8.97 -14.79 8.92
CA LYS A 76 -8.97 -14.66 10.39
C LYS A 76 -7.82 -13.79 10.92
N ILE A 77 -7.39 -12.80 10.16
CA ILE A 77 -6.38 -11.81 10.55
C ILE A 77 -7.10 -10.53 10.96
N ALA A 78 -7.11 -10.22 12.24
CA ALA A 78 -7.67 -8.99 12.78
C ALA A 78 -6.59 -7.92 12.87
N LEU A 79 -6.89 -6.70 12.37
CA LEU A 79 -5.95 -5.62 12.21
C LEU A 79 -6.46 -4.34 12.88
N ASN A 80 -5.55 -3.64 13.55
CA ASN A 80 -5.75 -2.26 14.02
C ASN A 80 -4.84 -1.33 13.22
N ASN A 81 -5.39 -0.23 12.71
CA ASN A 81 -4.60 0.80 12.04
C ASN A 81 -3.64 1.48 13.03
N TYR A 82 -2.40 1.70 12.60
CA TYR A 82 -1.39 2.43 13.35
C TYR A 82 -1.07 3.78 12.68
N THR A 83 -0.69 3.74 11.40
CA THR A 83 -0.46 4.94 10.59
C THR A 83 -1.04 4.78 9.20
N THR A 84 -1.36 5.91 8.55
CA THR A 84 -1.95 5.94 7.20
C THR A 84 -1.28 7.03 6.39
N TRP A 85 -0.95 6.75 5.13
CA TRP A 85 -0.53 7.76 4.16
C TRP A 85 -0.95 7.38 2.74
N SER A 86 -0.96 8.38 1.85
CA SER A 86 -1.22 8.19 0.43
C SER A 86 -0.02 8.66 -0.39
N ASN A 87 0.26 7.99 -1.49
CA ASN A 87 1.35 8.30 -2.40
C ASN A 87 0.80 8.55 -3.80
N VAL A 88 1.39 9.52 -4.50
CA VAL A 88 1.12 9.83 -5.90
C VAL A 88 2.44 9.76 -6.67
N GLU A 89 2.48 8.95 -7.71
CA GLU A 89 3.67 8.70 -8.52
C GLU A 89 3.38 8.96 -9.99
N GLY A 90 4.16 9.83 -10.60
CA GLY A 90 4.06 10.18 -12.01
C GLY A 90 4.80 9.23 -12.94
N LEU A 91 4.87 9.61 -14.22
CA LEU A 91 5.63 8.89 -15.24
C LEU A 91 7.09 8.72 -14.83
N ASN A 92 7.59 7.51 -15.00
CA ASN A 92 8.96 7.09 -14.67
C ASN A 92 9.33 7.08 -13.18
N GLU A 93 8.42 7.39 -12.28
CA GLU A 93 8.67 7.31 -10.85
C GLU A 93 8.67 5.85 -10.37
N ILE A 94 9.54 5.58 -9.43
CA ILE A 94 9.70 4.29 -8.75
C ILE A 94 9.50 4.53 -7.27
N SER A 95 8.65 3.76 -6.61
CA SER A 95 8.58 3.79 -5.16
C SER A 95 9.42 2.68 -4.56
N VAL A 96 10.46 3.09 -3.85
CA VAL A 96 11.23 2.17 -3.02
C VAL A 96 10.90 2.45 -1.57
N LYS A 97 10.20 1.55 -0.94
CA LYS A 97 10.05 1.56 0.52
C LYS A 97 10.72 0.32 1.07
N ARG A 98 11.66 0.55 1.96
CA ARG A 98 12.17 -0.49 2.84
C ARG A 98 11.06 -0.85 3.82
N ASN A 99 11.30 -1.81 4.66
CA ASN A 99 10.32 -2.22 5.68
C ASN A 99 9.79 -1.04 6.53
N ASN A 100 8.64 -1.22 7.14
CA ASN A 100 8.02 -0.23 8.01
C ASN A 100 8.35 -0.44 9.50
N ILE A 101 9.48 -1.06 9.78
CA ILE A 101 9.99 -1.29 11.13
C ILE A 101 11.03 -0.22 11.47
N ASP A 102 10.84 0.43 12.60
CA ASP A 102 11.85 1.29 13.19
C ASP A 102 12.77 0.43 14.07
N LEU A 103 13.97 0.16 13.59
CA LEU A 103 14.96 -0.65 14.32
C LEU A 103 15.41 -0.03 15.64
N ASN A 104 15.15 1.27 15.87
CA ASN A 104 15.45 1.95 17.13
C ASN A 104 14.34 1.76 18.18
N LYS A 105 13.20 1.18 17.79
CA LYS A 105 12.08 0.87 18.71
C LYS A 105 12.11 -0.59 19.10
N ILE A 106 12.24 -0.85 20.38
CA ILE A 106 12.17 -2.22 20.94
C ILE A 106 10.73 -2.72 20.95
N GLU A 107 9.76 -1.82 21.15
CA GLU A 107 8.34 -2.14 21.20
C GLU A 107 7.52 -1.19 20.32
N GLY A 108 6.36 -1.66 19.85
CA GLY A 108 5.40 -0.83 19.10
C GLY A 108 5.60 -0.78 17.59
N ASN A 109 6.49 -1.59 17.02
CA ASN A 109 6.57 -1.72 15.57
C ASN A 109 5.30 -2.39 15.01
N PRO A 110 4.80 -1.93 13.84
CA PRO A 110 3.66 -2.54 13.20
C PRO A 110 3.97 -3.97 12.75
N HIS A 111 2.97 -4.85 12.85
CA HIS A 111 3.09 -6.25 12.42
C HIS A 111 2.92 -6.39 10.91
N TYR A 112 2.02 -5.59 10.33
CA TYR A 112 1.64 -5.68 8.93
C TYR A 112 1.64 -4.32 8.25
N THR A 113 1.92 -4.35 6.95
CA THR A 113 1.71 -3.25 6.01
C THR A 113 0.61 -3.64 5.04
N LEU A 114 -0.37 -2.76 4.87
CA LEU A 114 -1.45 -2.88 3.90
C LEU A 114 -1.29 -1.79 2.86
N VAL A 115 -1.24 -2.17 1.58
CA VAL A 115 -1.22 -1.25 0.43
C VAL A 115 -2.49 -1.45 -0.37
N TYR A 116 -3.13 -0.37 -0.79
CA TYR A 116 -4.32 -0.37 -1.65
C TYR A 116 -4.08 0.53 -2.86
N ILE A 117 -4.30 -0.01 -4.05
CA ILE A 117 -4.14 0.73 -5.31
C ILE A 117 -5.43 1.48 -5.62
N VAL A 118 -5.39 2.80 -5.49
CA VAL A 118 -6.52 3.70 -5.76
C VAL A 118 -6.65 3.97 -7.25
N LYS A 119 -5.53 4.27 -7.93
CA LYS A 119 -5.50 4.55 -9.37
C LYS A 119 -4.26 3.92 -10.01
N ALA A 120 -4.45 3.35 -11.18
CA ALA A 120 -3.38 2.80 -12.00
C ALA A 120 -3.74 2.92 -13.48
N GLY A 121 -2.77 3.30 -14.31
CA GLY A 121 -2.91 3.34 -15.77
C GLY A 121 -2.83 1.94 -16.40
N LYS A 122 -2.54 1.89 -17.70
CA LYS A 122 -2.44 0.64 -18.46
C LYS A 122 -1.15 -0.13 -18.22
N ASN A 123 -0.05 0.61 -17.95
CA ASN A 123 1.29 0.06 -17.69
C ASN A 123 1.86 0.58 -16.37
N PRO A 124 1.20 0.31 -15.24
CA PRO A 124 1.54 0.91 -13.94
C PRO A 124 2.76 0.26 -13.28
N GLY A 125 3.40 -0.69 -13.95
CA GLY A 125 4.48 -1.48 -13.38
C GLY A 125 4.00 -2.66 -12.52
N GLU A 126 4.87 -3.11 -11.61
CA GLU A 126 4.64 -4.27 -10.75
C GLU A 126 4.81 -3.87 -9.27
N PHE A 127 3.99 -4.43 -8.41
CA PHE A 127 4.19 -4.41 -6.97
C PHE A 127 5.10 -5.58 -6.58
N MET A 128 6.19 -5.28 -5.91
CA MET A 128 7.23 -6.26 -5.60
C MET A 128 7.50 -6.33 -4.11
N LEU A 129 7.55 -7.55 -3.59
CA LEU A 129 7.99 -7.86 -2.24
C LEU A 129 9.36 -8.53 -2.31
N ASN A 130 10.33 -7.96 -1.60
CA ASN A 130 11.64 -8.55 -1.43
C ASN A 130 11.64 -9.33 -0.12
N TYR A 131 11.78 -10.64 -0.19
CA TYR A 131 12.02 -11.43 1.00
C TYR A 131 13.42 -12.04 0.93
N ASP A 132 14.17 -11.77 1.99
CA ASP A 132 15.51 -12.31 2.13
C ASP A 132 15.41 -13.81 2.42
N THR A 133 15.99 -14.61 1.56
CA THR A 133 16.31 -15.98 1.92
C THR A 133 17.70 -15.95 2.53
N GLN A 134 17.93 -16.66 3.61
CA GLN A 134 19.21 -16.80 4.32
C GLN A 134 20.42 -17.15 3.40
N HIS A 135 20.22 -17.20 2.09
CA HIS A 135 21.17 -17.61 1.08
C HIS A 135 21.56 -16.50 0.08
N GLN A 136 21.47 -15.24 0.45
CA GLN A 136 21.95 -14.08 -0.36
C GLN A 136 21.32 -13.90 -1.75
N LYS A 137 20.26 -14.59 -2.08
CA LYS A 137 19.50 -14.32 -3.31
C LYS A 137 18.28 -13.48 -2.96
N GLN A 138 18.29 -12.21 -3.41
CA GLN A 138 17.09 -11.40 -3.38
C GLN A 138 16.03 -12.05 -4.27
N LEU A 139 15.00 -12.58 -3.67
CA LEU A 139 13.85 -13.13 -4.37
C LEU A 139 12.71 -12.13 -4.30
N TYR A 140 12.22 -11.74 -5.47
CA TYR A 140 11.09 -10.83 -5.58
C TYR A 140 9.83 -11.62 -5.89
N TYR A 141 8.83 -11.40 -5.06
CA TYR A 141 7.47 -11.80 -5.39
C TYR A 141 6.79 -10.64 -6.10
N LYS A 142 6.31 -10.88 -7.32
CA LYS A 142 5.75 -9.86 -8.18
C LYS A 142 4.24 -10.02 -8.29
N PHE A 143 3.55 -8.91 -8.16
CA PHE A 143 2.09 -8.84 -8.31
C PHE A 143 1.74 -7.76 -9.35
N PRO A 144 0.69 -7.99 -10.16
CA PRO A 144 0.21 -6.96 -11.07
C PRO A 144 -0.39 -5.80 -10.28
N ILE A 145 -0.08 -4.57 -10.68
CA ILE A 145 -0.73 -3.38 -10.13
C ILE A 145 -2.00 -3.14 -10.92
N GLN A 146 -3.14 -3.15 -10.24
CA GLN A 146 -4.46 -2.82 -10.79
C GLN A 146 -5.26 -2.02 -9.76
N GLU A 147 -6.09 -1.10 -10.24
CA GLU A 147 -7.03 -0.40 -9.36
C GLU A 147 -7.91 -1.38 -8.58
N GLY A 148 -8.10 -1.10 -7.29
CA GLY A 148 -8.88 -1.95 -6.40
C GLY A 148 -8.10 -3.10 -5.78
N ASN A 149 -6.87 -3.37 -6.23
CA ASN A 149 -6.03 -4.38 -5.61
C ASN A 149 -5.50 -3.91 -4.26
N PHE A 150 -5.44 -4.85 -3.34
CA PHE A 150 -4.78 -4.64 -2.05
C PHE A 150 -3.75 -5.73 -1.78
N TYR A 151 -2.75 -5.40 -0.98
CA TYR A 151 -1.66 -6.28 -0.56
C TYR A 151 -1.41 -6.09 0.92
N LEU A 152 -1.58 -7.14 1.71
CA LEU A 152 -1.22 -7.20 3.12
C LEU A 152 -0.01 -8.10 3.29
N PHE A 153 1.02 -7.63 3.95
CA PHE A 153 2.26 -8.37 4.19
C PHE A 153 2.91 -7.96 5.52
N ASN A 154 3.83 -8.75 6.00
CA ASN A 154 4.55 -8.43 7.24
C ASN A 154 5.37 -7.15 7.08
N SER A 155 5.34 -6.27 8.06
CA SER A 155 6.01 -4.95 8.01
C SER A 155 7.54 -5.00 7.91
N ASN A 156 8.14 -6.15 8.20
CA ASN A 156 9.58 -6.36 8.05
C ASN A 156 10.01 -6.71 6.63
N ILE A 157 9.07 -6.85 5.69
CA ILE A 157 9.37 -7.12 4.28
C ILE A 157 9.63 -5.79 3.58
N ASP A 158 10.73 -5.72 2.84
CA ASP A 158 10.98 -4.63 1.91
C ASP A 158 10.03 -4.75 0.72
N TYR A 159 9.44 -3.63 0.31
CA TYR A 159 8.57 -3.59 -0.85
C TYR A 159 8.88 -2.40 -1.73
N TYR A 160 8.56 -2.51 -3.00
CA TYR A 160 8.58 -1.40 -3.92
C TYR A 160 7.60 -1.59 -5.08
N LEU A 161 7.21 -0.47 -5.65
CA LEU A 161 6.48 -0.44 -6.89
C LEU A 161 7.47 -0.09 -8.00
N SER A 162 7.56 -0.93 -9.01
CA SER A 162 8.45 -0.69 -10.15
C SER A 162 8.01 0.56 -10.91
N LYS A 163 8.81 0.95 -11.89
CA LYS A 163 8.58 2.16 -12.68
C LYS A 163 7.14 2.23 -13.23
N ASN A 164 6.51 3.38 -13.04
CA ASN A 164 5.26 3.71 -13.70
C ASN A 164 5.57 4.14 -15.14
N PHE A 165 5.05 3.42 -16.13
CA PHE A 165 5.27 3.70 -17.55
C PHE A 165 4.13 4.47 -18.20
N ASP A 166 3.13 4.89 -17.41
CA ASP A 166 1.99 5.67 -17.87
C ASP A 166 2.17 7.16 -17.59
N GLU A 167 1.57 7.99 -18.44
CA GLU A 167 1.42 9.43 -18.19
C GLU A 167 0.45 9.70 -17.04
N GLU A 168 -0.48 8.79 -16.79
CA GLU A 168 -1.37 8.87 -15.65
C GLU A 168 -0.63 8.56 -14.34
N ASN A 169 -0.95 9.34 -13.31
CA ASN A 169 -0.41 9.12 -11.98
C ASN A 169 -0.91 7.79 -11.42
N ARG A 170 0.02 7.02 -10.86
CA ARG A 170 -0.29 5.88 -10.00
C ARG A 170 -0.52 6.40 -8.57
N ILE A 171 -1.66 6.08 -7.98
CA ILE A 171 -2.05 6.53 -6.65
C ILE A 171 -2.34 5.32 -5.79
N TYR A 172 -1.73 5.28 -4.61
CA TYR A 172 -1.97 4.20 -3.64
C TYR A 172 -1.94 4.71 -2.21
N MET A 173 -2.68 4.01 -1.35
CA MET A 173 -2.73 4.24 0.08
C MET A 173 -1.97 3.15 0.80
N THR A 174 -1.32 3.50 1.88
CA THR A 174 -0.60 2.56 2.73
C THR A 174 -1.02 2.74 4.19
N TRP A 175 -1.26 1.63 4.85
CA TRP A 175 -1.48 1.56 6.29
C TRP A 175 -0.45 0.64 6.93
N THR A 176 0.06 1.04 8.08
CA THR A 176 0.73 0.09 8.97
C THR A 176 -0.23 -0.35 10.03
N CYS A 177 -0.19 -1.62 10.39
CA CYS A 177 -1.20 -2.24 11.23
C CYS A 177 -0.57 -3.08 12.34
N HIS A 178 -1.19 -3.05 13.51
CA HIS A 178 -0.95 -4.04 14.56
C HIS A 178 -1.92 -5.21 14.40
N LYS A 179 -1.45 -6.40 14.73
CA LYS A 179 -2.31 -7.56 14.91
C LYS A 179 -3.15 -7.32 16.16
N ARG A 180 -4.45 -7.54 16.03
CA ARG A 180 -5.41 -7.45 17.14
C ARG A 180 -5.51 -8.76 17.88
#